data_7f65046257fc971ccd537a7516072943
#
_entry.id   7f65046257fc971ccd537a7516072943
#
_cell.length_a   1.000
_cell.length_b   1.000
_cell.length_c   1.000
_cell.angle_alpha   90.00
_cell.angle_beta   90.00
_cell.angle_gamma   90.00
#
_symmetry.space_group_name_H-M   'P 1'
#
loop_
_entity.id
_entity.type
_entity.pdbx_description
1 polymer ?
#
loop_
_entity_poly.entity_id
_entity_poly.type
_entity_poly.pdbx_seq_one_letter_code
_entity_poly.pdbx_strand_id
1 'polypeptide(L)'
;MNEDRSISIVNDGEEIGRVVLYPETRRHVKEVQYLNADGSTDFIEEYADDGELYSNLFFFNNTVQEINFFNSKQFPVVSYFFYEGKVNLVVVRDPKTMKVKAKYNSLMDFLIDQVAKLVTKKDQISISYMGLEMFALEKTTSYNILYLEESPFDSKGVIKGNLLSILKDKVSYIKEVRMTETHYKQLKDKNVPLDKATIVKEGKTANDRNNSSR
;
A
#
# COMPACT_ATOMS: atom_id res chain seq x y z
N MET A 1 19.87 -22.79 14.75
CA MET A 1 19.53 -21.98 13.59
C MET A 1 19.13 -22.94 12.49
N ASN A 2 17.91 -22.81 11.99
CA ASN A 2 17.34 -23.69 10.99
C ASN A 2 17.95 -23.45 9.59
N GLU A 3 17.64 -24.31 8.61
CA GLU A 3 18.12 -24.13 7.23
C GLU A 3 17.65 -22.82 6.58
N ASP A 4 16.45 -22.36 6.96
CA ASP A 4 15.85 -21.09 6.56
C ASP A 4 16.39 -19.86 7.36
N ARG A 5 17.40 -20.07 8.21
CA ARG A 5 17.99 -19.08 9.12
C ARG A 5 17.07 -18.60 10.26
N SER A 6 15.95 -19.24 10.51
CA SER A 6 15.12 -18.99 11.69
C SER A 6 15.73 -19.65 12.94
N ILE A 7 15.21 -19.24 14.10
CA ILE A 7 15.59 -19.79 15.41
C ILE A 7 14.30 -20.35 16.03
N SER A 8 14.27 -21.67 16.29
CA SER A 8 13.13 -22.31 16.96
C SER A 8 13.08 -21.92 18.44
N ILE A 9 11.89 -21.63 18.92
CA ILE A 9 11.58 -21.48 20.35
C ILE A 9 10.95 -22.82 20.76
N VAL A 10 11.61 -23.51 21.73
CA VAL A 10 11.19 -24.84 22.16
C VAL A 10 10.85 -24.81 23.66
N ASN A 11 9.72 -25.40 24.02
CA ASN A 11 9.31 -25.65 25.40
C ASN A 11 8.95 -27.12 25.57
N ASP A 12 9.54 -27.78 26.57
CA ASP A 12 9.34 -29.21 26.86
C ASP A 12 9.51 -30.17 25.66
N GLY A 13 10.40 -29.78 24.71
CA GLY A 13 10.68 -30.55 23.49
C GLY A 13 9.75 -30.24 22.31
N GLU A 14 8.73 -29.41 22.48
CA GLU A 14 7.82 -28.96 21.43
C GLU A 14 8.22 -27.58 20.90
N GLU A 15 8.20 -27.38 19.59
CA GLU A 15 8.41 -26.08 18.96
C GLU A 15 7.13 -25.24 19.12
N ILE A 16 7.24 -24.16 19.90
CA ILE A 16 6.13 -23.25 20.19
C ILE A 16 6.22 -21.94 19.43
N GLY A 17 7.31 -21.72 18.69
CA GLY A 17 7.48 -20.52 17.90
C GLY A 17 8.80 -20.47 17.16
N ARG A 18 8.94 -19.45 16.31
CA ARG A 18 10.13 -19.18 15.51
C ARG A 18 10.45 -17.71 15.51
N VAL A 19 11.75 -17.40 15.59
CA VAL A 19 12.28 -16.05 15.43
C VAL A 19 12.94 -15.96 14.06
N VAL A 20 12.51 -15.00 13.25
CA VAL A 20 13.15 -14.64 11.98
C VAL A 20 13.94 -13.35 12.17
N LEU A 21 15.17 -13.33 11.70
CA LEU A 21 16.06 -12.17 11.77
C LEU A 21 16.06 -11.40 10.44
N TYR A 22 16.38 -10.12 10.50
CA TYR A 22 16.65 -9.35 9.28
C TYR A 22 17.85 -9.97 8.52
N PRO A 23 17.80 -10.04 7.18
CA PRO A 23 18.74 -10.84 6.37
C PRO A 23 20.21 -10.54 6.59
N GLU A 24 20.56 -9.30 6.87
CA GLU A 24 21.94 -8.85 6.99
C GLU A 24 22.44 -8.76 8.45
N THR A 25 21.61 -9.18 9.40
CA THR A 25 21.94 -9.11 10.82
C THR A 25 21.76 -10.48 11.49
N ARG A 26 22.50 -10.72 12.56
CA ARG A 26 22.30 -11.88 13.44
C ARG A 26 21.70 -11.50 14.80
N ARG A 27 21.20 -10.29 14.92
CA ARG A 27 20.74 -9.72 16.20
C ARG A 27 19.39 -9.03 16.11
N HIS A 28 19.05 -8.49 14.94
CA HIS A 28 17.81 -7.74 14.80
C HIS A 28 16.69 -8.70 14.42
N VAL A 29 15.72 -8.83 15.31
CA VAL A 29 14.51 -9.61 15.09
C VAL A 29 13.65 -8.86 14.09
N LYS A 30 13.20 -9.58 13.05
CA LYS A 30 12.24 -9.09 12.07
C LYS A 30 10.82 -9.50 12.45
N GLU A 31 10.67 -10.77 12.86
CA GLU A 31 9.38 -11.29 13.28
C GLU A 31 9.55 -12.41 14.31
N VAL A 32 8.55 -12.57 15.16
CA VAL A 32 8.38 -13.72 16.04
C VAL A 32 7.05 -14.36 15.71
N GLN A 33 7.12 -15.62 15.26
CA GLN A 33 5.96 -16.42 14.92
C GLN A 33 5.65 -17.34 16.10
N TYR A 34 4.43 -17.33 16.59
CA TYR A 34 3.92 -18.21 17.62
C TYR A 34 3.06 -19.31 16.98
N LEU A 35 3.21 -20.54 17.45
CA LEU A 35 2.60 -21.71 16.86
C LEU A 35 1.54 -22.31 17.79
N ASN A 36 0.46 -22.80 17.20
CA ASN A 36 -0.50 -23.71 17.84
C ASN A 36 0.13 -25.09 18.07
N ALA A 37 -0.49 -25.92 18.91
CA ALA A 37 -0.04 -27.28 19.18
C ALA A 37 0.01 -28.20 17.93
N ASP A 38 -0.76 -27.90 16.89
CA ASP A 38 -0.74 -28.60 15.60
C ASP A 38 0.34 -28.09 14.63
N GLY A 39 1.16 -27.10 15.05
CA GLY A 39 2.21 -26.48 14.25
C GLY A 39 1.71 -25.39 13.30
N SER A 40 0.40 -25.10 13.25
CA SER A 40 -0.12 -23.95 12.51
C SER A 40 0.24 -22.63 13.19
N THR A 41 0.29 -21.53 12.43
CA THR A 41 0.55 -20.20 12.98
C THR A 41 -0.64 -19.71 13.80
N ASP A 42 -0.39 -19.28 15.04
CA ASP A 42 -1.38 -18.60 15.88
C ASP A 42 -1.32 -17.10 15.66
N PHE A 43 -0.17 -16.48 15.94
CA PHE A 43 0.04 -15.08 15.61
C PHE A 43 1.51 -14.76 15.31
N ILE A 44 1.72 -13.62 14.68
CA ILE A 44 3.07 -13.10 14.36
C ILE A 44 3.20 -11.70 14.95
N GLU A 45 4.33 -11.41 15.56
CA GLU A 45 4.79 -10.07 15.91
C GLU A 45 5.82 -9.61 14.90
N GLU A 46 5.66 -8.40 14.35
CA GLU A 46 6.58 -7.80 13.40
C GLU A 46 7.31 -6.62 14.02
N TYR A 47 8.62 -6.61 13.89
CA TYR A 47 9.52 -5.62 14.48
C TYR A 47 10.22 -4.81 13.38
N ALA A 48 10.33 -3.51 13.58
CA ALA A 48 11.16 -2.64 12.77
C ALA A 48 12.66 -2.91 13.01
N ASP A 49 13.52 -2.36 12.18
CA ASP A 49 14.98 -2.55 12.25
C ASP A 49 15.62 -1.96 13.52
N ASP A 50 14.95 -1.03 14.18
CA ASP A 50 15.30 -0.48 15.50
C ASP A 50 14.82 -1.34 16.67
N GLY A 51 14.06 -2.43 16.38
CA GLY A 51 13.52 -3.36 17.36
C GLY A 51 12.18 -2.96 17.97
N GLU A 52 11.54 -1.88 17.48
CA GLU A 52 10.18 -1.54 17.90
C GLU A 52 9.14 -2.48 17.26
N LEU A 53 8.24 -3.04 18.08
CA LEU A 53 7.07 -3.78 17.59
C LEU A 53 6.14 -2.79 16.88
N TYR A 54 5.92 -2.98 15.57
CA TYR A 54 5.05 -2.09 14.81
C TYR A 54 3.74 -2.73 14.36
N SER A 55 3.68 -4.08 14.29
CA SER A 55 2.44 -4.79 13.99
C SER A 55 2.37 -6.16 14.64
N ASN A 56 1.15 -6.69 14.79
CA ASN A 56 0.92 -8.11 14.99
C ASN A 56 -0.24 -8.60 14.11
N LEU A 57 -0.15 -9.87 13.71
CA LEU A 57 -1.10 -10.54 12.85
C LEU A 57 -1.66 -11.76 13.56
N PHE A 58 -2.97 -11.86 13.69
CA PHE A 58 -3.66 -13.02 14.25
C PHE A 58 -4.19 -13.91 13.15
N PHE A 59 -4.03 -15.21 13.31
CA PHE A 59 -4.42 -16.22 12.34
C PHE A 59 -5.51 -17.13 12.90
N PHE A 60 -6.35 -17.62 11.99
CA PHE A 60 -7.25 -18.74 12.23
C PHE A 60 -7.30 -19.60 10.97
N ASN A 61 -7.07 -20.90 11.10
CA ASN A 61 -6.98 -21.84 9.98
C ASN A 61 -6.03 -21.31 8.88
N ASN A 62 -4.82 -20.90 9.24
CA ASN A 62 -3.80 -20.33 8.35
C ASN A 62 -4.25 -19.10 7.54
N THR A 63 -5.30 -18.43 7.97
CA THR A 63 -5.81 -17.23 7.33
C THR A 63 -5.77 -16.06 8.31
N VAL A 64 -5.20 -14.93 7.89
CA VAL A 64 -5.15 -13.70 8.70
C VAL A 64 -6.58 -13.23 8.99
N GLN A 65 -6.87 -12.99 10.26
CA GLN A 65 -8.15 -12.48 10.74
C GLN A 65 -8.08 -11.04 11.20
N GLU A 66 -6.95 -10.65 11.79
CA GLU A 66 -6.74 -9.32 12.34
C GLU A 66 -5.28 -8.92 12.19
N ILE A 67 -5.03 -7.63 11.89
CA ILE A 67 -3.72 -7.00 11.96
C ILE A 67 -3.86 -5.75 12.83
N ASN A 68 -3.00 -5.61 13.83
CA ASN A 68 -2.92 -4.39 14.63
C ASN A 68 -1.61 -3.69 14.35
N PHE A 69 -1.68 -2.37 14.17
CA PHE A 69 -0.51 -1.50 14.04
C PHE A 69 -0.36 -0.65 15.29
N PHE A 70 0.85 -0.63 15.82
CA PHE A 70 1.20 0.01 17.08
C PHE A 70 1.87 1.37 16.86
N ASN A 71 1.71 2.25 17.83
CA ASN A 71 2.52 3.45 17.92
C ASN A 71 3.79 3.18 18.76
N SER A 72 4.70 4.17 18.87
CA SER A 72 5.94 4.06 19.67
C SER A 72 5.71 3.80 21.17
N LYS A 73 4.48 3.88 21.66
CA LYS A 73 4.11 3.55 23.05
C LYS A 73 3.47 2.18 23.18
N GLN A 74 3.51 1.38 22.11
CA GLN A 74 2.95 0.03 22.05
C GLN A 74 1.43 -0.03 22.23
N PHE A 75 0.70 1.05 21.83
CA PHE A 75 -0.75 1.03 21.76
C PHE A 75 -1.23 0.72 20.34
N PRO A 76 -2.19 -0.20 20.15
CA PRO A 76 -2.75 -0.51 18.83
C PRO A 76 -3.64 0.64 18.37
N VAL A 77 -3.14 1.46 17.44
CA VAL A 77 -3.83 2.67 16.95
C VAL A 77 -4.63 2.45 15.68
N VAL A 78 -4.27 1.45 14.88
CA VAL A 78 -5.01 1.03 13.70
C VAL A 78 -5.16 -0.48 13.72
N SER A 79 -6.38 -0.98 13.47
CA SER A 79 -6.65 -2.41 13.34
C SER A 79 -7.37 -2.70 12.03
N TYR A 80 -6.91 -3.72 11.31
CA TYR A 80 -7.59 -4.29 10.14
C TYR A 80 -8.24 -5.60 10.53
N PHE A 81 -9.51 -5.77 10.19
CA PHE A 81 -10.24 -7.02 10.38
C PHE A 81 -10.58 -7.60 9.02
N PHE A 82 -10.40 -8.91 8.89
CA PHE A 82 -10.55 -9.62 7.63
C PHE A 82 -11.82 -10.47 7.64
N TYR A 83 -12.46 -10.55 6.49
CA TYR A 83 -13.50 -11.50 6.18
C TYR A 83 -13.28 -12.03 4.76
N GLU A 84 -13.29 -13.36 4.62
CA GLU A 84 -13.00 -14.04 3.34
C GLU A 84 -11.72 -13.53 2.64
N GLY A 85 -10.65 -13.32 3.43
CA GLY A 85 -9.35 -12.86 2.94
C GLY A 85 -9.27 -11.40 2.51
N LYS A 86 -10.31 -10.60 2.79
CA LYS A 86 -10.35 -9.17 2.47
C LYS A 86 -10.53 -8.33 3.72
N VAL A 87 -9.89 -7.17 3.77
CA VAL A 87 -10.14 -6.20 4.83
C VAL A 87 -11.56 -5.64 4.67
N ASN A 88 -12.43 -5.97 5.63
CA ASN A 88 -13.83 -5.54 5.65
C ASN A 88 -14.14 -4.50 6.72
N LEU A 89 -13.21 -4.26 7.64
CA LEU A 89 -13.32 -3.23 8.65
C LEU A 89 -11.92 -2.72 9.02
N VAL A 90 -11.76 -1.40 9.04
CA VAL A 90 -10.61 -0.71 9.61
C VAL A 90 -11.06 0.13 10.79
N VAL A 91 -10.40 -0.02 11.93
CA VAL A 91 -10.67 0.76 13.15
C VAL A 91 -9.46 1.60 13.47
N VAL A 92 -9.68 2.91 13.62
CA VAL A 92 -8.66 3.86 14.08
C VAL A 92 -8.99 4.30 15.48
N ARG A 93 -8.01 4.26 16.39
CA ARG A 93 -8.14 4.65 17.79
C ARG A 93 -7.36 5.92 18.09
N ASP A 94 -7.84 6.67 19.04
CA ASP A 94 -7.08 7.78 19.61
C ASP A 94 -5.88 7.24 20.42
N PRO A 95 -4.65 7.68 20.15
CA PRO A 95 -3.46 7.11 20.76
C PRO A 95 -3.31 7.40 22.26
N LYS A 96 -4.12 8.31 22.82
CA LYS A 96 -4.07 8.67 24.25
C LYS A 96 -5.19 8.01 25.05
N THR A 97 -6.39 7.99 24.49
CA THR A 97 -7.59 7.52 25.18
C THR A 97 -7.98 6.11 24.80
N MET A 98 -7.41 5.56 23.73
CA MET A 98 -7.73 4.27 23.10
C MET A 98 -9.20 4.16 22.62
N LYS A 99 -9.95 5.24 22.66
CA LYS A 99 -11.31 5.27 22.13
C LYS A 99 -11.30 5.22 20.61
N VAL A 100 -12.30 4.56 20.05
CA VAL A 100 -12.50 4.52 18.60
C VAL A 100 -12.74 5.93 18.08
N LYS A 101 -11.89 6.37 17.15
CA LYS A 101 -11.94 7.69 16.50
C LYS A 101 -12.63 7.62 15.13
N ALA A 102 -12.40 6.54 14.40
CA ALA A 102 -12.99 6.31 13.09
C ALA A 102 -13.11 4.82 12.79
N LYS A 103 -14.08 4.48 11.91
CA LYS A 103 -14.26 3.15 11.32
C LYS A 103 -14.46 3.29 9.83
N TYR A 104 -13.92 2.34 9.06
CA TYR A 104 -14.04 2.29 7.60
C TYR A 104 -14.45 0.87 7.19
N ASN A 105 -15.35 0.76 6.22
CA ASN A 105 -15.88 -0.52 5.74
C ASN A 105 -14.96 -1.20 4.72
N SER A 106 -13.86 -0.56 4.36
CA SER A 106 -12.84 -1.12 3.48
C SER A 106 -11.48 -0.47 3.73
N LEU A 107 -10.40 -1.16 3.31
CA LEU A 107 -9.06 -0.59 3.28
C LEU A 107 -9.00 0.64 2.36
N MET A 108 -9.73 0.62 1.23
CA MET A 108 -9.75 1.73 0.29
C MET A 108 -10.35 3.00 0.91
N ASP A 109 -11.49 2.89 1.60
CA ASP A 109 -12.11 4.04 2.28
C ASP A 109 -11.16 4.67 3.32
N PHE A 110 -10.43 3.81 4.05
CA PHE A 110 -9.40 4.25 4.99
C PHE A 110 -8.27 5.00 4.28
N LEU A 111 -7.71 4.45 3.20
CA LEU A 111 -6.62 5.07 2.45
C LEU A 111 -7.03 6.41 1.83
N ILE A 112 -8.20 6.48 1.20
CA ILE A 112 -8.76 7.71 0.63
C ILE A 112 -8.86 8.81 1.69
N ASP A 113 -9.39 8.48 2.87
CA ASP A 113 -9.54 9.44 3.97
C ASP A 113 -8.18 9.88 4.55
N GLN A 114 -7.23 8.96 4.73
CA GLN A 114 -5.91 9.30 5.27
C GLN A 114 -5.10 10.14 4.26
N VAL A 115 -5.07 9.76 2.99
CA VAL A 115 -4.35 10.52 1.95
C VAL A 115 -4.94 11.93 1.81
N ALA A 116 -6.27 12.06 1.82
CA ALA A 116 -6.93 13.37 1.78
C ALA A 116 -6.57 14.30 2.96
N LYS A 117 -6.25 13.73 4.13
CA LYS A 117 -5.81 14.51 5.32
C LYS A 117 -4.35 14.93 5.26
N LEU A 118 -3.51 14.16 4.58
CA LEU A 118 -2.08 14.41 4.45
C LEU A 118 -1.75 15.44 3.37
N VAL A 119 -2.65 15.61 2.39
CA VAL A 119 -2.38 16.35 1.16
C VAL A 119 -3.18 17.65 1.11
N THR A 120 -2.57 18.71 0.61
CA THR A 120 -3.15 20.05 0.48
C THR A 120 -3.30 20.48 -0.98
N LYS A 121 -4.01 21.59 -1.23
CA LYS A 121 -4.14 22.20 -2.56
C LYS A 121 -2.82 22.68 -3.17
N LYS A 122 -1.77 22.84 -2.34
CA LYS A 122 -0.44 23.30 -2.79
C LYS A 122 0.43 22.15 -3.28
N ASP A 123 0.02 20.90 -2.98
CA ASP A 123 0.80 19.72 -3.32
C ASP A 123 0.53 19.28 -4.74
N GLN A 124 1.57 18.78 -5.40
CA GLN A 124 1.50 18.08 -6.66
C GLN A 124 1.87 16.62 -6.42
N ILE A 125 0.95 15.71 -6.74
CA ILE A 125 1.16 14.27 -6.56
C ILE A 125 1.35 13.63 -7.92
N SER A 126 2.40 12.85 -8.05
CA SER A 126 2.68 12.05 -9.25
C SER A 126 2.52 10.58 -8.92
N ILE A 127 1.74 9.87 -9.73
CA ILE A 127 1.55 8.43 -9.65
C ILE A 127 1.93 7.77 -10.98
N SER A 128 2.33 6.51 -10.94
CA SER A 128 2.64 5.71 -12.14
C SER A 128 1.67 4.54 -12.33
N TYR A 129 0.86 4.24 -11.33
CA TYR A 129 -0.05 3.12 -11.34
C TYR A 129 -1.52 3.53 -11.22
N MET A 130 -2.37 3.00 -12.12
CA MET A 130 -3.80 3.30 -12.19
C MET A 130 -4.68 2.37 -11.33
N GLY A 131 -4.12 1.79 -10.27
CA GLY A 131 -4.82 0.96 -9.30
C GLY A 131 -4.99 1.70 -7.97
N LEU A 132 -4.47 1.12 -6.90
CA LEU A 132 -4.59 1.62 -5.53
C LEU A 132 -4.17 3.09 -5.40
N GLU A 133 -3.04 3.47 -6.01
CA GLU A 133 -2.51 4.84 -5.97
C GLU A 133 -3.54 5.85 -6.50
N MET A 134 -4.13 5.56 -7.67
CA MET A 134 -5.13 6.43 -8.27
C MET A 134 -6.36 6.58 -7.37
N PHE A 135 -6.92 5.47 -6.90
CA PHE A 135 -8.14 5.51 -6.08
C PHE A 135 -7.92 6.22 -4.74
N ALA A 136 -6.73 6.07 -4.13
CA ALA A 136 -6.39 6.76 -2.90
C ALA A 136 -6.42 8.30 -3.00
N LEU A 137 -6.32 8.85 -4.23
CA LEU A 137 -6.37 10.29 -4.48
C LEU A 137 -7.81 10.85 -4.65
N GLU A 138 -8.84 10.03 -4.59
CA GLU A 138 -10.22 10.42 -4.93
C GLU A 138 -10.72 11.68 -4.21
N LYS A 139 -10.39 11.84 -2.93
CA LYS A 139 -10.82 12.98 -2.10
C LYS A 139 -9.76 14.05 -1.92
N THR A 140 -8.63 13.96 -2.63
CA THR A 140 -7.57 14.96 -2.54
C THR A 140 -7.94 16.23 -3.31
N THR A 141 -7.38 17.36 -2.87
CA THR A 141 -7.52 18.65 -3.55
C THR A 141 -6.26 19.09 -4.27
N SER A 142 -5.22 18.27 -4.25
CA SER A 142 -3.93 18.48 -4.90
C SER A 142 -4.00 18.42 -6.42
N TYR A 143 -2.91 18.84 -7.07
CA TYR A 143 -2.75 18.66 -8.51
C TYR A 143 -2.16 17.28 -8.80
N ASN A 144 -3.02 16.32 -9.19
CA ASN A 144 -2.63 14.94 -9.38
C ASN A 144 -2.28 14.64 -10.84
N ILE A 145 -1.13 14.03 -11.05
CA ILE A 145 -0.55 13.70 -12.36
C ILE A 145 -0.34 12.19 -12.45
N LEU A 146 -0.83 11.60 -13.52
CA LEU A 146 -0.48 10.23 -13.90
C LEU A 146 0.70 10.24 -14.88
N TYR A 147 1.79 9.57 -14.55
CA TYR A 147 2.84 9.21 -15.50
C TYR A 147 2.50 7.84 -16.11
N LEU A 148 2.18 7.83 -17.39
CA LEU A 148 1.86 6.60 -18.11
C LEU A 148 3.16 5.95 -18.59
N GLU A 149 3.74 5.12 -17.74
CA GLU A 149 4.99 4.38 -18.01
C GLU A 149 4.73 3.08 -18.78
N GLU A 150 3.56 2.48 -18.57
CA GLU A 150 3.13 1.25 -19.23
C GLU A 150 2.38 1.52 -20.54
N SER A 151 2.24 0.45 -21.37
CA SER A 151 1.36 0.49 -22.53
C SER A 151 -0.05 1.02 -22.18
N PRO A 152 -0.62 1.94 -22.97
CA PRO A 152 -1.99 2.39 -22.79
C PRO A 152 -3.04 1.31 -23.07
N PHE A 153 -2.64 0.17 -23.64
CA PHE A 153 -3.52 -0.92 -24.03
C PHE A 153 -3.34 -2.15 -23.14
N ASP A 154 -4.39 -2.92 -23.02
CA ASP A 154 -4.37 -4.27 -22.43
C ASP A 154 -3.82 -5.31 -23.42
N SER A 155 -3.77 -6.57 -22.99
CA SER A 155 -3.29 -7.70 -23.83
C SER A 155 -4.15 -7.96 -25.08
N LYS A 156 -5.36 -7.39 -25.16
CA LYS A 156 -6.27 -7.50 -26.30
C LYS A 156 -6.20 -6.26 -27.21
N GLY A 157 -5.32 -5.31 -26.96
CA GLY A 157 -5.20 -4.07 -27.72
C GLY A 157 -6.33 -3.05 -27.43
N VAL A 158 -7.09 -3.23 -26.34
CA VAL A 158 -8.12 -2.30 -25.90
C VAL A 158 -7.50 -1.30 -24.91
N ILE A 159 -7.91 -0.03 -25.00
CA ILE A 159 -7.42 1.00 -24.06
C ILE A 159 -7.80 0.60 -22.62
N LYS A 160 -6.84 0.65 -21.71
CA LYS A 160 -7.06 0.33 -20.29
C LYS A 160 -8.20 1.18 -19.72
N GLY A 161 -9.19 0.54 -19.08
CA GLY A 161 -10.43 1.19 -18.66
C GLY A 161 -10.24 2.38 -17.72
N ASN A 162 -9.27 2.30 -16.79
CA ASN A 162 -8.95 3.40 -15.89
C ASN A 162 -8.34 4.59 -16.65
N LEU A 163 -7.43 4.35 -17.60
CA LEU A 163 -6.88 5.39 -18.46
C LEU A 163 -7.97 6.09 -19.27
N LEU A 164 -8.85 5.32 -19.89
CA LEU A 164 -9.97 5.86 -20.65
C LEU A 164 -10.90 6.72 -19.79
N SER A 165 -11.13 6.32 -18.53
CA SER A 165 -11.93 7.06 -17.57
C SER A 165 -11.28 8.40 -17.19
N ILE A 166 -9.95 8.43 -17.03
CA ILE A 166 -9.20 9.66 -16.78
C ILE A 166 -9.29 10.60 -17.99
N LEU A 167 -9.02 10.09 -19.19
CA LEU A 167 -9.00 10.88 -20.42
C LEU A 167 -10.40 11.42 -20.79
N LYS A 168 -11.48 10.72 -20.44
CA LYS A 168 -12.88 11.16 -20.60
C LYS A 168 -13.38 12.02 -19.43
N ASP A 169 -12.51 12.46 -18.54
CA ASP A 169 -12.81 13.27 -17.36
C ASP A 169 -13.81 12.65 -16.37
N LYS A 170 -14.02 11.33 -16.42
CA LYS A 170 -14.80 10.59 -15.40
C LYS A 170 -14.06 10.48 -14.08
N VAL A 171 -12.73 10.51 -14.12
CA VAL A 171 -11.82 10.57 -12.97
C VAL A 171 -11.24 11.98 -12.94
N SER A 172 -12.02 12.94 -12.42
CA SER A 172 -11.73 14.37 -12.49
C SER A 172 -10.62 14.83 -11.53
N TYR A 173 -10.30 14.05 -10.51
CA TYR A 173 -9.22 14.34 -9.57
C TYR A 173 -7.82 14.07 -10.13
N ILE A 174 -7.67 13.34 -11.25
CA ILE A 174 -6.44 13.31 -12.04
C ILE A 174 -6.50 14.44 -13.06
N LYS A 175 -5.58 15.40 -12.96
CA LYS A 175 -5.60 16.64 -13.74
C LYS A 175 -4.79 16.56 -15.02
N GLU A 176 -3.73 15.75 -15.03
CA GLU A 176 -2.79 15.63 -16.13
C GLU A 176 -2.36 14.19 -16.32
N VAL A 177 -2.18 13.75 -17.56
CA VAL A 177 -1.58 12.46 -17.92
C VAL A 177 -0.31 12.73 -18.72
N ARG A 178 0.84 12.41 -18.17
CA ARG A 178 2.14 12.51 -18.84
C ARG A 178 2.49 11.21 -19.52
N MET A 179 2.83 11.27 -20.78
CA MET A 179 3.11 10.09 -21.58
C MET A 179 4.17 10.37 -22.64
N THR A 180 4.75 9.31 -23.20
CA THR A 180 5.66 9.41 -24.35
C THR A 180 4.93 9.85 -25.61
N GLU A 181 5.67 10.38 -26.59
CA GLU A 181 5.11 10.74 -27.89
C GLU A 181 4.51 9.51 -28.60
N THR A 182 5.09 8.35 -28.42
CA THR A 182 4.60 7.08 -28.97
C THR A 182 3.21 6.76 -28.44
N HIS A 183 3.01 6.79 -27.12
CA HIS A 183 1.70 6.55 -26.49
C HIS A 183 0.67 7.59 -26.92
N TYR A 184 1.07 8.86 -27.01
CA TYR A 184 0.19 9.94 -27.47
C TYR A 184 -0.34 9.68 -28.87
N LYS A 185 0.55 9.34 -29.84
CA LYS A 185 0.16 9.00 -31.22
C LYS A 185 -0.79 7.81 -31.27
N GLN A 186 -0.47 6.74 -30.56
CA GLN A 186 -1.32 5.54 -30.49
C GLN A 186 -2.73 5.82 -29.96
N LEU A 187 -2.88 6.67 -28.95
CA LEU A 187 -4.15 7.08 -28.39
C LEU A 187 -4.91 8.02 -29.33
N LYS A 188 -4.21 8.92 -30.03
CA LYS A 188 -4.77 9.81 -31.03
C LYS A 188 -5.42 9.05 -32.19
N ASP A 189 -4.77 7.98 -32.66
CA ASP A 189 -5.28 7.10 -33.72
C ASP A 189 -6.57 6.37 -33.31
N LYS A 190 -6.84 6.26 -32.00
CA LYS A 190 -8.08 5.69 -31.44
C LYS A 190 -9.18 6.73 -31.17
N ASN A 191 -8.99 7.99 -31.59
CA ASN A 191 -9.94 9.09 -31.40
C ASN A 191 -10.37 9.31 -29.93
N VAL A 192 -9.43 9.21 -28.98
CA VAL A 192 -9.67 9.45 -27.56
C VAL A 192 -9.42 10.93 -27.25
N PRO A 193 -10.20 11.58 -26.36
CA PRO A 193 -9.89 12.92 -25.87
C PRO A 193 -8.50 12.96 -25.24
N LEU A 194 -7.69 13.96 -25.61
CA LEU A 194 -6.30 14.12 -25.12
C LEU A 194 -6.06 15.46 -24.44
N ASP A 195 -7.13 16.14 -24.00
CA ASP A 195 -7.06 17.45 -23.36
C ASP A 195 -6.21 17.46 -22.08
N LYS A 196 -6.18 16.32 -21.37
CA LYS A 196 -5.36 16.10 -20.18
C LYS A 196 -3.95 15.56 -20.49
N ALA A 197 -3.65 15.23 -21.75
CA ALA A 197 -2.42 14.55 -22.11
C ALA A 197 -1.29 15.53 -22.40
N THR A 198 -0.12 15.30 -21.78
CA THR A 198 1.11 16.06 -22.00
C THR A 198 2.22 15.11 -22.44
N ILE A 199 2.92 15.46 -23.54
CA ILE A 199 4.05 14.67 -24.01
C ILE A 199 5.28 15.00 -23.18
N VAL A 200 5.95 13.95 -22.67
CA VAL A 200 7.23 14.05 -21.96
C VAL A 200 8.32 13.31 -22.74
N LYS A 201 9.56 13.77 -22.64
CA LYS A 201 10.71 13.11 -23.25
C LYS A 201 10.93 11.75 -22.57
N GLU A 202 11.27 10.73 -23.37
CA GLU A 202 11.65 9.41 -22.84
C GLU A 202 12.81 9.54 -21.84
N GLY A 203 12.72 8.83 -20.71
CA GLY A 203 13.71 8.85 -19.64
C GLY A 203 13.41 9.78 -18.46
N LYS A 204 12.29 10.54 -18.45
CA LYS A 204 11.83 11.25 -17.25
C LYS A 204 10.73 10.45 -16.55
N THR A 205 11.14 9.68 -15.55
CA THR A 205 10.22 8.97 -14.64
C THR A 205 9.69 9.90 -13.55
N ALA A 206 8.67 9.47 -12.82
CA ALA A 206 8.14 10.18 -11.65
C ALA A 206 9.23 10.50 -10.59
N ASN A 207 10.32 9.73 -10.57
CA ASN A 207 11.42 9.83 -9.60
C ASN A 207 12.48 10.89 -9.93
N ASP A 208 12.56 11.40 -11.17
CA ASP A 208 13.69 12.29 -11.60
C ASP A 208 13.60 13.75 -11.07
N ARG A 209 12.52 14.13 -10.38
CA ARG A 209 12.35 15.52 -9.91
C ARG A 209 12.84 15.82 -8.49
N ASN A 210 13.19 14.81 -7.70
CA ASN A 210 13.69 15.04 -6.34
C ASN A 210 15.15 15.51 -6.27
N ASN A 211 15.88 15.54 -7.40
CA ASN A 211 17.30 15.90 -7.45
C ASN A 211 17.59 17.30 -8.03
N SER A 212 16.59 18.12 -8.38
CA SER A 212 16.83 19.45 -9.00
C SER A 212 16.50 20.65 -8.11
N SER A 213 16.32 20.44 -6.81
CA SER A 213 16.13 21.51 -5.82
C SER A 213 16.92 21.19 -4.55
N ARG A 214 18.24 21.35 -4.65
CA ARG A 214 19.17 21.60 -3.56
C ARG A 214 20.06 22.76 -3.92
#